data_854dea4df0613da2cf154e107a02077c
#
_entry.id   854dea4df0613da2cf154e107a02077c
#
_cell.length_a   1.000
_cell.length_b   1.000
_cell.length_c   1.000
_cell.angle_alpha   90.00
_cell.angle_beta   90.00
_cell.angle_gamma   90.00
#
_symmetry.space_group_name_H-M   'P 1'
#
loop_
_entity.id
_entity.type
_entity.pdbx_description
1 polymer ?
#
loop_
_entity_poly.entity_id
_entity_poly.type
_entity_poly.pdbx_seq_one_letter_code
_entity_poly.pdbx_strand_id
1 'polypeptide(L)'
;MDHQPGEVWLADLGLAAKTRPVIIVSRRDPNAPGALVLYVPLTTQDRQSRYEVSLPRLGFLDRDSVANVQGLGSIPIARLERKLGRIPNQIMSKVQSALAWALDLETPSN
;
A
#
# COMPACT_ATOMS: atom_id res chain seq x y z
N MET A 1 -14.32 -11.04 2.16
CA MET A 1 -13.43 -10.90 1.00
C MET A 1 -11.99 -10.92 1.46
N ASP A 2 -11.13 -11.50 0.65
CA ASP A 2 -9.78 -11.85 1.07
C ASP A 2 -8.74 -10.88 0.51
N HIS A 3 -8.79 -9.65 0.96
CA HIS A 3 -7.76 -8.69 0.59
C HIS A 3 -6.56 -8.91 1.49
N GLN A 4 -5.41 -9.19 0.90
CA GLN A 4 -4.21 -9.58 1.64
C GLN A 4 -3.12 -8.54 1.52
N PRO A 5 -2.27 -8.40 2.55
CA PRO A 5 -1.12 -7.50 2.47
C PRO A 5 -0.24 -7.85 1.27
N GLY A 6 0.22 -6.82 0.57
CA GLY A 6 1.05 -6.97 -0.61
C GLY A 6 0.29 -6.97 -1.92
N GLU A 7 -1.03 -7.12 -1.90
CA GLU A 7 -1.83 -6.99 -3.11
C GLU A 7 -1.90 -5.53 -3.54
N VAL A 8 -1.86 -5.32 -4.85
CA VAL A 8 -2.01 -4.00 -5.45
C VAL A 8 -3.36 -3.92 -6.14
N TRP A 9 -4.12 -2.90 -5.79
CA TRP A 9 -5.47 -2.68 -6.31
C TRP A 9 -5.61 -1.27 -6.85
N LEU A 10 -6.45 -1.11 -7.88
CA LEU A 10 -6.99 0.21 -8.20
C LEU A 10 -8.05 0.56 -7.17
N ALA A 11 -7.95 1.76 -6.61
CA ALA A 11 -8.87 2.20 -5.57
C ALA A 11 -9.39 3.59 -5.89
N ASP A 12 -10.68 3.79 -5.59
CA ASP A 12 -11.30 5.11 -5.63
C ASP A 12 -11.06 5.78 -4.28
N LEU A 13 -10.14 6.73 -4.26
CA LEU A 13 -9.79 7.45 -3.04
C LEU A 13 -10.66 8.67 -2.79
N GLY A 14 -11.69 8.88 -3.61
CA GLY A 14 -12.59 10.01 -3.45
C GLY A 14 -12.00 11.36 -3.83
N LEU A 15 -10.87 11.35 -4.52
CA LEU A 15 -10.19 12.58 -4.94
C LEU A 15 -10.55 12.90 -6.39
N ALA A 16 -10.35 14.15 -6.77
CA ALA A 16 -10.61 14.59 -8.15
C ALA A 16 -9.82 13.76 -9.18
N ALA A 17 -8.72 13.17 -8.78
CA ALA A 17 -7.85 12.36 -9.64
C ALA A 17 -8.39 10.95 -9.90
N LYS A 18 -9.60 10.61 -9.43
CA LYS A 18 -10.24 9.32 -9.71
C LYS A 18 -9.52 8.16 -9.02
N THR A 19 -9.21 7.09 -9.78
CA THR A 19 -8.63 5.89 -9.19
C THR A 19 -7.12 5.96 -9.18
N ARG A 20 -6.54 5.29 -8.17
CA ARG A 20 -5.09 5.20 -8.01
C ARG A 20 -4.70 3.79 -7.60
N PRO A 21 -3.52 3.31 -8.01
CA PRO A 21 -3.03 2.05 -7.48
C PRO A 21 -2.58 2.22 -6.03
N VAL A 22 -2.95 1.24 -5.22
CA VAL A 22 -2.60 1.21 -3.80
C VAL A 22 -2.12 -0.19 -3.42
N ILE A 23 -1.25 -0.28 -2.41
CA ILE A 23 -0.84 -1.55 -1.82
C ILE A 23 -1.69 -1.77 -0.58
N ILE A 24 -2.32 -2.93 -0.47
CA ILE A 24 -2.99 -3.34 0.77
C ILE A 24 -1.92 -3.65 1.79
N VAL A 25 -2.01 -3.03 2.97
CA VAL A 25 -1.02 -3.25 4.04
C VAL A 25 -1.65 -3.79 5.32
N SER A 26 -2.99 -3.82 5.41
CA SER A 26 -3.67 -4.40 6.56
C SER A 26 -3.66 -5.92 6.48
N ARG A 27 -3.68 -6.55 7.66
CA ARG A 27 -3.78 -8.01 7.73
C ARG A 27 -5.11 -8.48 7.18
N ARG A 28 -5.11 -9.70 6.66
CA ARG A 28 -6.36 -10.36 6.32
C ARG A 28 -7.08 -10.72 7.64
N ASP A 29 -8.24 -10.14 7.84
CA ASP A 29 -9.04 -10.39 9.03
C ASP A 29 -10.51 -10.50 8.66
N PRO A 30 -11.03 -11.73 8.50
CA PRO A 30 -12.44 -11.90 8.15
C PRO A 30 -13.40 -11.45 9.26
N ASN A 31 -12.89 -11.23 10.46
CA ASN A 31 -13.71 -10.83 11.62
C ASN A 31 -13.48 -9.38 12.01
N ALA A 32 -12.91 -8.57 11.12
CA ALA A 32 -12.69 -7.16 11.42
C ALA A 32 -14.03 -6.45 11.69
N PRO A 33 -14.04 -5.47 12.60
CA PRO A 33 -15.30 -4.79 12.96
C PRO A 33 -15.87 -3.93 11.85
N GLY A 34 -15.06 -3.54 10.88
CA GLY A 34 -15.52 -2.75 9.74
C GLY A 34 -14.99 -3.33 8.44
N ALA A 35 -15.71 -3.06 7.35
CA ALA A 35 -15.31 -3.50 6.01
C ALA A 35 -14.31 -2.51 5.41
N LEU A 36 -13.16 -2.37 6.06
CA LEU A 36 -12.12 -1.41 5.70
C LEU A 36 -10.81 -2.14 5.43
N VAL A 37 -9.98 -1.54 4.59
CA VAL A 37 -8.59 -1.94 4.43
C VAL A 37 -7.69 -0.74 4.67
N LEU A 38 -6.48 -1.00 5.15
CA LEU A 38 -5.41 -0.01 5.20
C LEU A 38 -4.57 -0.13 3.95
N TYR A 39 -4.18 0.99 3.39
CA TYR A 39 -3.45 1.02 2.13
C TYR A 39 -2.31 2.03 2.16
N VAL A 40 -1.34 1.81 1.29
CA VAL A 40 -0.27 2.76 0.98
C VAL A 40 -0.40 3.10 -0.51
N PRO A 41 -0.52 4.38 -0.87
CA PRO A 41 -0.65 4.73 -2.28
C PRO A 41 0.65 4.57 -3.03
N LEU A 42 0.55 4.25 -4.32
CA LEU A 42 1.66 4.27 -5.25
C LEU A 42 1.64 5.60 -6.00
N THR A 43 2.82 6.12 -6.24
CA THR A 43 2.98 7.36 -6.99
C THR A 43 4.19 7.25 -7.91
N THR A 44 4.18 8.00 -9.00
CA THR A 44 5.34 8.11 -9.87
C THR A 44 6.31 9.19 -9.41
N GLN A 45 5.91 9.99 -8.44
CA GLN A 45 6.72 11.08 -7.94
C GLN A 45 7.59 10.58 -6.77
N ASP A 46 8.88 10.45 -7.04
CA ASP A 46 9.85 9.97 -6.04
C ASP A 46 10.66 11.15 -5.53
N ARG A 47 10.46 11.49 -4.27
CA ARG A 47 11.23 12.54 -3.60
C ARG A 47 12.45 11.99 -2.88
N GLN A 48 12.70 10.70 -3.00
CA GLN A 48 13.84 9.99 -2.41
C GLN A 48 13.93 10.18 -0.89
N SER A 49 12.77 10.22 -0.24
CA SER A 49 12.69 10.33 1.21
C SER A 49 12.57 8.94 1.86
N ARG A 50 12.69 8.92 3.18
CA ARG A 50 12.50 7.67 3.93
C ARG A 50 11.06 7.17 3.92
N TYR A 51 10.10 8.01 3.53
CA TYR A 51 8.71 7.62 3.39
C TYR A 51 8.44 6.86 2.09
N GLU A 52 9.39 6.85 1.18
CA GLU A 52 9.16 6.31 -0.16
C GLU A 52 9.99 5.06 -0.37
N VAL A 53 9.32 3.99 -0.80
CA VAL A 53 9.95 2.70 -1.11
C VAL A 53 9.86 2.50 -2.61
N SER A 54 11.02 2.43 -3.27
CA SER A 54 11.07 2.19 -4.71
C SER A 54 10.58 0.80 -5.03
N LEU A 55 9.75 0.69 -6.06
CA LEU A 55 9.28 -0.59 -6.55
C LEU A 55 10.10 -1.01 -7.76
N PRO A 56 10.35 -2.31 -7.93
CA PRO A 56 10.91 -2.79 -9.19
C PRO A 56 9.90 -2.59 -10.31
N ARG A 57 10.37 -2.70 -11.55
CA ARG A 57 9.45 -2.67 -12.68
C ARG A 57 8.50 -3.87 -12.57
N LEU A 58 7.21 -3.58 -12.48
CA LEU A 58 6.17 -4.60 -12.37
C LEU A 58 5.30 -4.56 -13.61
N GLY A 59 4.99 -5.74 -14.17
CA GLY A 59 4.28 -5.82 -15.44
C GLY A 59 2.87 -5.26 -15.42
N PHE A 60 2.26 -5.15 -14.24
CA PHE A 60 0.91 -4.61 -14.11
C PHE A 60 0.87 -3.10 -13.84
N LEU A 61 2.04 -2.43 -13.80
CA LEU A 61 2.13 -0.99 -13.65
C LEU A 61 2.78 -0.40 -14.91
N ASP A 62 2.18 0.68 -15.42
CA ASP A 62 2.65 1.31 -16.64
C ASP A 62 3.94 2.09 -16.46
N ARG A 63 4.23 2.53 -15.26
CA ARG A 63 5.35 3.41 -14.95
C ARG A 63 6.08 2.94 -13.72
N ASP A 64 7.33 3.36 -13.61
CA ASP A 64 8.08 3.19 -12.38
C ASP A 64 7.36 3.92 -11.25
N SER A 65 7.24 3.25 -10.13
CA SER A 65 6.44 3.75 -9.01
C SER A 65 7.18 3.60 -7.70
N VAL A 66 6.77 4.41 -6.73
CA VAL A 66 7.20 4.28 -5.36
C VAL A 66 5.98 4.12 -4.47
N ALA A 67 6.15 3.40 -3.37
CA ALA A 67 5.13 3.31 -2.34
C ALA A 67 5.40 4.43 -1.33
N ASN A 68 4.43 5.33 -1.16
CA ASN A 68 4.58 6.47 -0.24
C ASN A 68 3.86 6.16 1.07
N VAL A 69 4.62 5.73 2.08
CA VAL A 69 4.02 5.34 3.36
C VAL A 69 3.46 6.53 4.14
N GLN A 70 3.89 7.75 3.81
CA GLN A 70 3.29 8.93 4.44
C GLN A 70 1.82 9.11 4.05
N GLY A 71 1.41 8.50 2.95
CA GLY A 71 0.03 8.51 2.49
C GLY A 71 -0.83 7.38 3.04
N LEU A 72 -0.35 6.65 4.05
CA LEU A 72 -1.13 5.56 4.66
C LEU A 72 -2.54 6.04 4.98
N GLY A 73 -3.51 5.26 4.55
CA GLY A 73 -4.90 5.59 4.76
C GLY A 73 -5.76 4.36 4.93
N SER A 74 -7.05 4.59 5.12
CA SER A 74 -8.05 3.56 5.30
C SER A 74 -9.22 3.87 4.38
N ILE A 75 -9.73 2.85 3.69
CA ILE A 75 -10.89 3.01 2.82
C ILE A 75 -11.82 1.81 2.94
N PRO A 76 -13.12 2.01 2.69
CA PRO A 76 -14.03 0.89 2.57
C PRO A 76 -13.60 -0.07 1.45
N ILE A 77 -13.75 -1.36 1.69
CA ILE A 77 -13.44 -2.40 0.71
C ILE A 77 -14.18 -2.13 -0.60
N ALA A 78 -15.40 -1.58 -0.52
CA ALA A 78 -16.19 -1.29 -1.71
C ALA A 78 -15.53 -0.29 -2.67
N ARG A 79 -14.53 0.45 -2.21
CA ARG A 79 -13.78 1.38 -3.07
C ARG A 79 -12.63 0.74 -3.82
N LEU A 80 -12.33 -0.52 -3.55
CA LEU A 80 -11.35 -1.28 -4.32
C LEU A 80 -12.03 -1.76 -5.59
N GLU A 81 -11.51 -1.35 -6.74
CA GLU A 81 -12.17 -1.60 -8.02
C GLU A 81 -11.65 -2.84 -8.71
N ARG A 82 -10.32 -3.01 -8.76
CA ARG A 82 -9.74 -4.11 -9.49
C ARG A 82 -8.37 -4.45 -8.94
N LYS A 83 -8.12 -5.74 -8.74
CA LYS A 83 -6.79 -6.21 -8.36
C LYS A 83 -5.87 -6.14 -9.57
N LEU A 84 -4.70 -5.54 -9.39
CA LEU A 84 -3.68 -5.43 -10.42
C LEU A 84 -2.64 -6.53 -10.32
N GLY A 85 -2.25 -6.89 -9.11
CA GLY A 85 -1.21 -7.89 -8.89
C GLY A 85 -0.75 -7.90 -7.43
N ARG A 86 0.50 -8.29 -7.25
CA ARG A 86 1.09 -8.40 -5.91
C ARG A 86 2.55 -7.97 -5.98
N ILE A 87 3.02 -7.24 -4.98
CA ILE A 87 4.43 -6.88 -4.91
C ILE A 87 5.23 -8.06 -4.33
N PRO A 88 6.51 -8.18 -4.70
CA PRO A 88 7.37 -9.22 -4.12
C PRO A 88 7.49 -9.08 -2.60
N ASN A 89 7.65 -10.21 -1.91
CA ASN A 89 7.75 -10.22 -0.45
C ASN A 89 8.88 -9.35 0.06
N GLN A 90 10.01 -9.29 -0.64
CA GLN A 90 11.13 -8.45 -0.25
C GLN A 90 10.76 -6.97 -0.25
N ILE A 91 9.96 -6.57 -1.22
CA ILE A 91 9.48 -5.18 -1.30
C ILE A 91 8.45 -4.92 -0.20
N MET A 92 7.56 -5.87 0.04
CA MET A 92 6.59 -5.73 1.13
C MET A 92 7.28 -5.55 2.48
N SER A 93 8.39 -6.28 2.71
CA SER A 93 9.18 -6.10 3.94
C SER A 93 9.72 -4.68 4.06
N LYS A 94 10.16 -4.09 2.95
CA LYS A 94 10.65 -2.71 2.96
C LYS A 94 9.51 -1.73 3.24
N VAL A 95 8.33 -1.97 2.69
CA VAL A 95 7.15 -1.13 2.96
C VAL A 95 6.79 -1.23 4.43
N GLN A 96 6.79 -2.42 5.00
CA GLN A 96 6.49 -2.63 6.42
C GLN A 96 7.51 -1.92 7.31
N SER A 97 8.79 -2.00 6.97
CA SER A 97 9.84 -1.31 7.73
C SER A 97 9.68 0.21 7.65
N ALA A 98 9.34 0.73 6.49
CA ALA A 98 9.10 2.16 6.31
C ALA A 98 7.88 2.61 7.12
N LEU A 99 6.81 1.80 7.13
CA LEU A 99 5.63 2.09 7.94
C LEU A 99 5.97 2.10 9.43
N ALA A 100 6.72 1.11 9.90
CA ALA A 100 7.12 1.05 11.31
C ALA A 100 7.92 2.28 11.71
N TRP A 101 8.84 2.70 10.84
CA TRP A 101 9.60 3.92 11.09
C TRP A 101 8.69 5.16 11.07
N ALA A 102 7.82 5.28 10.08
CA ALA A 102 6.95 6.46 9.93
C ALA A 102 5.98 6.60 11.10
N LEU A 103 5.54 5.48 11.66
CA LEU A 103 4.61 5.45 12.80
C LEU A 103 5.34 5.46 14.14
N ASP A 104 6.67 5.54 14.12
CA ASP A 104 7.49 5.55 15.33
C ASP A 104 7.27 4.31 16.19
N LEU A 105 7.12 3.17 15.54
CA LEU A 105 6.96 1.90 16.26
C LEU A 105 8.33 1.39 16.65
N GLU A 106 8.47 1.09 17.93
CA GLU A 106 9.71 0.50 18.41
C GLU A 106 9.83 -0.92 17.92
N THR A 107 10.99 -1.22 17.35
CA THR A 107 11.33 -2.60 17.06
C THR A 107 12.16 -3.10 18.23
N PRO A 108 11.89 -4.32 18.73
CA PRO A 108 12.73 -4.89 19.78
C PRO A 108 14.18 -4.90 19.32
N SER A 109 15.06 -4.29 20.10
CA SER A 109 16.48 -4.38 19.83
C SER A 109 17.01 -5.66 20.46
N ASN A 110 17.76 -6.36 19.69
CA ASN A 110 18.38 -7.60 20.19
C ASN A 110 19.83 -7.36 20.53
#